data_864e268060868b2dc4737f0eedcb4174
#
_entry.id   864e268060868b2dc4737f0eedcb4174
#
_cell.length_a   1.000
_cell.length_b   1.000
_cell.length_c   1.000
_cell.angle_alpha   90.00
_cell.angle_beta   90.00
_cell.angle_gamma   90.00
#
_symmetry.space_group_name_H-M   'P 1'
#
loop_
_entity.id
_entity.type
_entity.pdbx_description
1 polymer ?
#
loop_
_entity_poly.entity_id
_entity_poly.type
_entity_poly.pdbx_seq_one_letter_code
_entity_poly.pdbx_strand_id
1 'polypeptide(L)'
;MAQTTDPFRPKTYLYDSERAMCIVPSLAPHLRKDAPGEKMNVQKELIPVYGLDGQKVKDKDILQYVADDLGLLKNDILDYDLYLYNMDGMEIVGADKDMIASPRLDNVTSVSALVDTMCRETNGNNTNVIALFDNEEIGSRSKQGADSVLLSEIIKRIMAGLDIEAGAGRRLMRDAFMLSLLDLGIDVAHATHPNYSEKSDPTNQIVMGRGVALKSSASQRYVSDSEASAVIMALSRNQEIKIQRQVNRSGMAGGQTLGPIASSYLPVRAVDMGIPILAMHSAVELGSAEDYAQLEKICGAVFEM
;
A
#
# COMPACT_ATOMS: atom_id res chain seq x y z
N MET A 1 14.57 -15.32 12.28
CA MET A 1 14.23 -16.68 12.72
C MET A 1 15.38 -17.23 13.54
N ALA A 2 15.13 -17.63 14.76
CA ALA A 2 16.18 -18.20 15.64
C ALA A 2 15.88 -19.65 16.02
N GLN A 3 16.94 -20.38 16.34
CA GLN A 3 16.89 -21.78 16.72
C GLN A 3 16.11 -22.01 18.02
N THR A 4 15.34 -23.08 18.06
CA THR A 4 14.68 -23.61 19.27
C THR A 4 15.02 -25.09 19.44
N THR A 5 14.52 -25.69 20.50
CA THR A 5 14.65 -27.16 20.71
C THR A 5 13.85 -27.98 19.70
N ASP A 6 12.82 -27.39 19.09
CA ASP A 6 12.02 -28.03 18.03
C ASP A 6 12.40 -27.41 16.67
N PRO A 7 13.06 -28.16 15.76
CA PRO A 7 13.49 -27.62 14.46
C PRO A 7 12.33 -27.26 13.54
N PHE A 8 11.10 -27.78 13.77
CA PHE A 8 9.91 -27.42 13.02
C PHE A 8 9.23 -26.13 13.52
N ARG A 9 9.70 -25.58 14.65
CA ARG A 9 9.14 -24.38 15.29
C ARG A 9 10.23 -23.39 15.64
N PRO A 10 10.95 -22.83 14.65
CA PRO A 10 11.91 -21.77 14.90
C PRO A 10 11.17 -20.54 15.46
N LYS A 11 11.84 -19.80 16.33
CA LYS A 11 11.27 -18.57 16.90
C LYS A 11 11.48 -17.39 15.95
N THR A 12 10.38 -16.68 15.64
CA THR A 12 10.44 -15.41 14.90
C THR A 12 10.76 -14.28 15.85
N TYR A 13 11.69 -13.43 15.45
CA TYR A 13 11.97 -12.15 16.07
C TYR A 13 11.69 -11.06 15.05
N LEU A 14 10.92 -10.06 15.44
CA LEU A 14 10.80 -8.80 14.70
C LEU A 14 11.90 -7.88 15.20
N TYR A 15 12.59 -7.25 14.27
CA TYR A 15 13.68 -6.35 14.55
C TYR A 15 13.44 -5.01 13.87
N ASP A 16 13.52 -3.95 14.64
CA ASP A 16 13.63 -2.58 14.17
C ASP A 16 14.85 -1.95 14.83
N SER A 17 15.73 -1.34 14.05
CA SER A 17 16.93 -0.70 14.59
C SER A 17 16.62 0.57 15.38
N GLU A 18 15.46 1.18 15.17
CA GLU A 18 15.04 2.47 15.79
C GLU A 18 16.08 3.60 15.63
N ARG A 19 17.09 3.39 14.80
CA ARG A 19 18.17 4.33 14.48
C ARG A 19 18.63 4.19 13.05
N ALA A 20 19.15 5.25 12.46
CA ALA A 20 19.75 5.21 11.13
C ALA A 20 21.01 4.33 11.14
N MET A 21 20.88 3.11 10.57
CA MET A 21 21.94 2.10 10.53
C MET A 21 22.82 2.23 9.29
N CYS A 22 22.29 2.73 8.19
CA CYS A 22 22.99 2.77 6.91
C CYS A 22 22.42 3.86 6.01
N ILE A 23 23.11 4.09 4.91
CA ILE A 23 22.70 5.01 3.85
C ILE A 23 23.01 4.37 2.50
N VAL A 24 22.15 4.62 1.50
CA VAL A 24 22.42 4.26 0.09
C VAL A 24 22.96 5.50 -0.61
N PRO A 25 24.29 5.63 -0.78
CA PRO A 25 24.90 6.81 -1.37
C PRO A 25 24.77 6.79 -2.90
N SER A 26 24.21 7.83 -3.49
CA SER A 26 24.22 8.01 -4.94
C SER A 26 25.62 8.40 -5.41
N LEU A 27 26.03 7.90 -6.61
CA LEU A 27 27.22 8.38 -7.26
C LEU A 27 27.04 9.85 -7.67
N ALA A 28 28.05 10.68 -7.37
CA ALA A 28 28.01 12.09 -7.73
C ALA A 28 27.81 12.27 -9.25
N PRO A 29 26.93 13.20 -9.70
CA PRO A 29 26.57 13.33 -11.11
C PRO A 29 27.77 13.50 -12.07
N HIS A 30 28.80 14.24 -11.64
CA HIS A 30 30.00 14.46 -12.45
C HIS A 30 30.91 13.23 -12.60
N LEU A 31 30.68 12.19 -11.82
CA LEU A 31 31.38 10.90 -11.94
C LEU A 31 30.58 9.89 -12.79
N ARG A 32 29.30 10.18 -13.06
CA ARG A 32 28.48 9.37 -13.98
C ARG A 32 28.91 9.68 -15.41
N LYS A 33 29.36 8.66 -16.14
CA LYS A 33 29.64 8.73 -17.58
C LYS A 33 28.48 8.21 -18.42
N ASP A 34 27.39 7.82 -17.76
CA ASP A 34 26.24 7.19 -18.38
C ASP A 34 25.42 8.20 -19.17
N ALA A 35 24.79 7.77 -20.23
CA ALA A 35 23.95 8.64 -21.05
C ALA A 35 22.70 9.11 -20.25
N PRO A 36 22.18 10.32 -20.49
CA PRO A 36 20.94 10.77 -19.87
C PRO A 36 19.81 9.77 -20.12
N GLY A 37 19.21 9.24 -19.05
CA GLY A 37 18.11 8.27 -19.13
C GLY A 37 18.51 6.80 -18.97
N GLU A 38 19.78 6.49 -18.71
CA GLU A 38 20.19 5.13 -18.39
C GLU A 38 19.54 4.67 -17.07
N LYS A 39 19.03 3.43 -17.08
CA LYS A 39 18.36 2.86 -15.91
C LYS A 39 19.37 2.62 -14.79
N MET A 40 18.95 2.91 -13.56
CA MET A 40 19.72 2.60 -12.35
C MET A 40 20.17 1.13 -12.34
N ASN A 41 21.43 0.89 -12.06
CA ASN A 41 21.95 -0.46 -11.83
C ASN A 41 21.68 -0.86 -10.37
N VAL A 42 20.55 -1.52 -10.14
CA VAL A 42 20.07 -1.92 -8.82
C VAL A 42 21.12 -2.72 -8.04
N GLN A 43 21.87 -3.60 -8.72
CA GLN A 43 22.92 -4.44 -8.11
C GLN A 43 24.08 -3.63 -7.51
N LYS A 44 24.34 -2.42 -8.03
CA LYS A 44 25.46 -1.58 -7.59
C LYS A 44 24.99 -0.35 -6.80
N GLU A 45 23.90 0.27 -7.25
CA GLU A 45 23.49 1.58 -6.78
C GLU A 45 22.57 1.54 -5.54
N LEU A 46 21.99 0.37 -5.22
CA LEU A 46 21.16 0.18 -4.02
C LEU A 46 21.86 -0.56 -2.88
N ILE A 47 23.20 -0.76 -2.96
CA ILE A 47 23.95 -1.36 -1.86
C ILE A 47 24.13 -0.33 -0.75
N PRO A 48 23.67 -0.60 0.48
CA PRO A 48 23.82 0.31 1.59
C PRO A 48 25.24 0.30 2.17
N VAL A 49 25.66 1.44 2.66
CA VAL A 49 26.89 1.61 3.44
C VAL A 49 26.49 1.79 4.91
N TYR A 50 26.97 0.91 5.78
CA TYR A 50 26.61 0.91 7.21
C TYR A 50 27.80 1.24 8.14
N GLY A 51 28.99 1.50 7.60
CA GLY A 51 30.17 1.87 8.38
C GLY A 51 31.35 2.25 7.53
N LEU A 52 32.35 2.84 8.19
CA LEU A 52 33.62 3.17 7.54
C LEU A 52 34.56 1.96 7.55
N ASP A 53 35.39 1.83 6.50
CA ASP A 53 36.41 0.78 6.46
C ASP A 53 37.45 1.01 7.58
N GLY A 54 37.37 0.18 8.60
CA GLY A 54 38.22 0.24 9.78
C GLY A 54 38.16 -1.06 10.59
N GLN A 55 39.07 -1.21 11.58
CA GLN A 55 39.15 -2.44 12.36
C GLN A 55 37.82 -2.82 13.05
N LYS A 56 37.03 -1.83 13.50
CA LYS A 56 35.74 -2.09 14.16
C LYS A 56 34.68 -2.69 13.25
N VAL A 57 34.71 -2.39 11.95
CA VAL A 57 33.74 -2.90 10.97
C VAL A 57 34.15 -4.30 10.47
N LYS A 58 35.46 -4.63 10.49
CA LYS A 58 35.92 -5.96 10.08
C LYS A 58 35.49 -7.08 11.03
N ASP A 59 35.21 -6.74 12.29
CA ASP A 59 34.89 -7.71 13.32
C ASP A 59 33.37 -7.91 13.52
N LYS A 60 32.53 -7.02 12.95
CA LYS A 60 31.06 -7.08 13.08
C LYS A 60 30.37 -6.87 11.74
N ASP A 61 29.79 -7.91 11.20
CA ASP A 61 28.83 -7.79 10.10
C ASP A 61 27.44 -7.36 10.61
N ILE A 62 26.52 -7.06 9.68
CA ILE A 62 25.18 -6.57 9.99
C ILE A 62 24.40 -7.53 10.92
N LEU A 63 24.57 -8.84 10.75
CA LEU A 63 23.89 -9.83 11.58
C LEU A 63 24.38 -9.82 13.01
N GLN A 64 25.65 -9.48 13.25
CA GLN A 64 26.15 -9.34 14.61
C GLN A 64 25.49 -8.15 15.33
N TYR A 65 25.25 -7.03 14.61
CA TYR A 65 24.51 -5.90 15.19
C TYR A 65 23.06 -6.30 15.52
N VAL A 66 22.39 -7.01 14.62
CA VAL A 66 21.02 -7.51 14.86
C VAL A 66 20.99 -8.48 16.05
N ALA A 67 21.94 -9.38 16.14
CA ALA A 67 22.03 -10.35 17.24
C ALA A 67 22.27 -9.62 18.59
N ASP A 68 23.19 -8.66 18.63
CA ASP A 68 23.50 -7.87 19.82
C ASP A 68 22.26 -7.09 20.30
N ASP A 69 21.55 -6.42 19.37
CA ASP A 69 20.35 -5.64 19.67
C ASP A 69 19.19 -6.53 20.18
N LEU A 70 19.08 -7.75 19.68
CA LEU A 70 18.07 -8.72 20.11
C LEU A 70 18.47 -9.57 21.33
N GLY A 71 19.72 -9.44 21.82
CA GLY A 71 20.25 -10.27 22.89
C GLY A 71 20.41 -11.75 22.52
N LEU A 72 20.73 -12.03 21.27
CA LEU A 72 20.93 -13.36 20.71
C LEU A 72 22.40 -13.64 20.41
N LEU A 73 22.78 -14.91 20.33
CA LEU A 73 24.03 -15.28 19.69
C LEU A 73 23.81 -15.28 18.16
N LYS A 74 24.78 -14.71 17.43
CA LYS A 74 24.69 -14.70 15.96
C LYS A 74 24.49 -16.09 15.36
N ASN A 75 25.12 -17.10 15.92
CA ASN A 75 25.02 -18.49 15.45
C ASN A 75 23.62 -19.12 15.69
N ASP A 76 22.79 -18.51 16.56
CA ASP A 76 21.41 -18.96 16.79
C ASP A 76 20.46 -18.42 15.72
N ILE A 77 20.89 -17.45 14.91
CA ILE A 77 20.11 -16.92 13.78
C ILE A 77 20.23 -17.93 12.64
N LEU A 78 19.13 -18.60 12.31
CA LEU A 78 19.07 -19.62 11.27
C LEU A 78 18.87 -19.00 9.88
N ASP A 79 17.99 -17.98 9.78
CA ASP A 79 17.69 -17.27 8.56
C ASP A 79 17.03 -15.92 8.86
N TYR A 80 17.01 -15.01 7.88
CA TYR A 80 16.53 -13.67 8.07
C TYR A 80 16.06 -13.02 6.77
N ASP A 81 15.06 -12.14 6.90
CA ASP A 81 14.68 -11.16 5.89
C ASP A 81 14.94 -9.76 6.48
N LEU A 82 15.79 -8.97 5.83
CA LEU A 82 16.13 -7.61 6.24
C LEU A 82 15.74 -6.62 5.15
N TYR A 83 15.02 -5.59 5.55
CA TYR A 83 14.52 -4.53 4.68
C TYR A 83 15.08 -3.19 5.13
N LEU A 84 15.29 -2.30 4.18
CA LEU A 84 15.63 -0.91 4.44
C LEU A 84 14.39 -0.04 4.30
N TYR A 85 14.25 0.92 5.19
CA TYR A 85 13.24 1.95 5.07
C TYR A 85 13.83 3.33 5.37
N ASN A 86 13.27 4.37 4.76
CA ASN A 86 13.65 5.74 5.03
C ASN A 86 13.10 6.16 6.40
N MET A 87 13.96 6.69 7.27
CA MET A 87 13.61 7.14 8.61
C MET A 87 13.20 8.62 8.68
N ASP A 88 13.21 9.33 7.55
CA ASP A 88 12.72 10.71 7.54
C ASP A 88 11.26 10.77 7.96
N GLY A 89 10.94 11.74 8.80
CA GLY A 89 9.57 11.98 9.25
C GLY A 89 8.71 12.68 8.18
N MET A 90 7.41 12.72 8.44
CA MET A 90 6.48 13.54 7.68
C MET A 90 6.68 15.04 8.03
N GLU A 91 6.64 15.88 7.01
CA GLU A 91 6.66 17.33 7.13
C GLU A 91 5.47 17.98 6.43
N ILE A 92 4.92 19.03 7.04
CA ILE A 92 3.96 19.89 6.39
C ILE A 92 4.73 20.95 5.62
N VAL A 93 4.51 21.01 4.31
CA VAL A 93 5.26 21.89 3.39
C VAL A 93 4.32 22.77 2.54
N GLY A 94 4.91 23.66 1.78
CA GLY A 94 4.17 24.61 0.93
C GLY A 94 3.99 25.98 1.60
N ALA A 95 3.71 26.99 0.78
CA ALA A 95 3.51 28.37 1.25
C ALA A 95 2.32 28.47 2.21
N ASP A 96 1.26 27.71 1.92
CA ASP A 96 0.01 27.70 2.69
C ASP A 96 -0.08 26.51 3.67
N LYS A 97 1.00 25.69 3.78
CA LYS A 97 1.07 24.51 4.65
C LYS A 97 -0.05 23.49 4.38
N ASP A 98 -0.35 23.27 3.13
CA ASP A 98 -1.45 22.44 2.63
C ASP A 98 -0.97 21.12 2.01
N MET A 99 0.36 20.92 1.96
CA MET A 99 0.98 19.74 1.41
C MET A 99 1.69 18.93 2.50
N ILE A 100 1.77 17.63 2.27
CA ILE A 100 2.46 16.65 3.11
C ILE A 100 3.63 16.10 2.30
N ALA A 101 4.85 16.22 2.83
CA ALA A 101 6.03 15.55 2.30
C ALA A 101 6.43 14.42 3.25
N SER A 102 6.51 13.20 2.75
CA SER A 102 6.86 12.02 3.57
C SER A 102 7.37 10.88 2.69
N PRO A 103 8.25 10.04 3.20
CA PRO A 103 8.45 8.72 2.61
C PRO A 103 7.17 7.90 2.70
N ARG A 104 6.95 7.02 1.74
CA ARG A 104 5.91 5.98 1.79
C ARG A 104 4.48 6.50 1.99
N LEU A 105 4.13 7.67 1.44
CA LEU A 105 2.72 8.05 1.29
C LEU A 105 1.98 6.95 0.53
N ASP A 106 2.66 6.35 -0.43
CA ASP A 106 2.37 5.07 -1.03
C ASP A 106 2.91 3.91 -0.14
N ASN A 107 2.07 3.16 0.56
CA ASN A 107 0.63 3.30 0.68
C ASN A 107 0.22 3.50 2.16
N VAL A 108 1.10 4.14 2.98
CA VAL A 108 0.85 4.39 4.41
C VAL A 108 -0.37 5.29 4.62
N THR A 109 -0.63 6.22 3.70
CA THR A 109 -1.82 7.08 3.77
C THR A 109 -3.11 6.28 3.71
N SER A 110 -3.18 5.30 2.83
CA SER A 110 -4.35 4.41 2.70
C SER A 110 -4.52 3.52 3.92
N VAL A 111 -3.41 2.92 4.39
CA VAL A 111 -3.40 2.10 5.61
C VAL A 111 -3.86 2.90 6.82
N SER A 112 -3.32 4.12 7.01
CA SER A 112 -3.71 4.99 8.11
C SER A 112 -5.19 5.36 8.04
N ALA A 113 -5.70 5.80 6.88
CA ALA A 113 -7.10 6.16 6.69
C ALA A 113 -8.05 5.00 7.02
N LEU A 114 -7.72 3.78 6.57
CA LEU A 114 -8.52 2.58 6.86
C LEU A 114 -8.52 2.23 8.36
N VAL A 115 -7.33 2.19 8.98
CA VAL A 115 -7.19 1.82 10.39
C VAL A 115 -7.83 2.86 11.30
N ASP A 116 -7.57 4.15 11.05
CA ASP A 116 -8.15 5.25 11.85
C ASP A 116 -9.67 5.26 11.74
N THR A 117 -10.22 5.05 10.55
CA THR A 117 -11.66 4.97 10.34
C THR A 117 -12.25 3.76 11.07
N MET A 118 -11.66 2.59 10.95
CA MET A 118 -12.12 1.37 11.64
C MET A 118 -12.11 1.55 13.17
N CYS A 119 -11.12 2.24 13.71
CA CYS A 119 -11.03 2.51 15.15
C CYS A 119 -12.08 3.51 15.66
N ARG A 120 -12.58 4.39 14.80
CA ARG A 120 -13.60 5.40 15.15
C ARG A 120 -15.01 4.87 15.00
N GLU A 121 -15.23 3.96 14.04
CA GLU A 121 -16.57 3.44 13.73
C GLU A 121 -17.05 2.47 14.80
N THR A 122 -18.26 2.76 15.32
CA THR A 122 -18.91 1.97 16.38
C THR A 122 -20.23 1.34 15.93
N ASN A 123 -20.58 1.45 14.64
CA ASN A 123 -21.86 0.95 14.15
C ASN A 123 -21.86 -0.58 14.08
N GLY A 124 -22.51 -1.23 15.05
CA GLY A 124 -22.46 -2.68 15.26
C GLY A 124 -23.34 -3.52 14.33
N ASN A 125 -23.95 -2.95 13.29
CA ASN A 125 -24.88 -3.67 12.42
C ASN A 125 -24.19 -4.36 11.23
N ASN A 126 -22.97 -3.96 10.89
CA ASN A 126 -22.22 -4.47 9.75
C ASN A 126 -20.94 -5.19 10.19
N THR A 127 -20.43 -6.07 9.35
CA THR A 127 -19.10 -6.66 9.52
C THR A 127 -18.13 -5.95 8.57
N ASN A 128 -17.35 -5.04 9.13
CA ASN A 128 -16.29 -4.35 8.40
C ASN A 128 -14.98 -5.15 8.50
N VAL A 129 -14.28 -5.30 7.40
CA VAL A 129 -13.01 -6.03 7.33
C VAL A 129 -11.98 -5.15 6.63
N ILE A 130 -10.81 -4.97 7.25
CA ILE A 130 -9.63 -4.39 6.61
C ILE A 130 -8.67 -5.52 6.29
N ALA A 131 -8.18 -5.57 5.06
CA ALA A 131 -7.11 -6.46 4.64
C ALA A 131 -5.90 -5.63 4.20
N LEU A 132 -4.81 -5.72 4.92
CA LEU A 132 -3.54 -5.08 4.61
C LEU A 132 -2.61 -6.15 4.03
N PHE A 133 -2.32 -6.07 2.75
CA PHE A 133 -1.51 -7.04 2.04
C PHE A 133 -0.04 -6.64 2.05
N ASP A 134 0.83 -7.64 2.07
CA ASP A 134 2.26 -7.48 1.89
C ASP A 134 2.66 -7.72 0.41
N ASN A 135 3.83 -7.24 0.03
CA ASN A 135 4.47 -7.49 -1.27
C ASN A 135 3.71 -6.93 -2.49
N GLU A 136 2.89 -5.87 -2.33
CA GLU A 136 2.18 -5.24 -3.45
C GLU A 136 3.15 -4.79 -4.52
N GLU A 137 4.19 -4.02 -4.16
CA GLU A 137 5.18 -3.40 -5.04
C GLU A 137 6.04 -4.38 -5.85
N ILE A 138 6.07 -5.64 -5.44
CA ILE A 138 6.79 -6.71 -6.13
C ILE A 138 5.87 -7.74 -6.79
N GLY A 139 4.57 -7.43 -6.92
CA GLY A 139 3.59 -8.17 -7.69
C GLY A 139 2.68 -9.09 -6.90
N SER A 140 2.56 -8.93 -5.58
CA SER A 140 1.59 -9.60 -4.70
C SER A 140 1.69 -11.14 -4.61
N ARG A 141 2.68 -11.77 -5.26
CA ARG A 141 2.82 -13.24 -5.36
C ARG A 141 3.53 -13.83 -4.17
N SER A 142 2.86 -13.82 -3.03
CA SER A 142 3.34 -14.44 -1.80
C SER A 142 2.17 -14.98 -0.99
N LYS A 143 2.45 -15.76 0.06
CA LYS A 143 1.40 -16.28 0.95
C LYS A 143 0.61 -15.19 1.69
N GLN A 144 1.20 -14.02 1.87
CA GLN A 144 0.63 -12.84 2.53
C GLN A 144 0.24 -11.71 1.55
N GLY A 145 0.48 -11.90 0.26
CA GLY A 145 0.11 -10.96 -0.79
C GLY A 145 -1.31 -11.17 -1.31
N ALA A 146 -1.79 -10.24 -2.12
CA ALA A 146 -3.14 -10.28 -2.70
C ALA A 146 -3.33 -11.44 -3.70
N ASP A 147 -2.24 -11.92 -4.34
CA ASP A 147 -2.27 -13.09 -5.23
C ASP A 147 -2.22 -14.41 -4.43
N SER A 148 -3.09 -14.51 -3.42
CA SER A 148 -3.25 -15.69 -2.58
C SER A 148 -4.72 -15.91 -2.22
N VAL A 149 -5.07 -17.12 -1.81
CA VAL A 149 -6.42 -17.47 -1.35
C VAL A 149 -6.73 -17.00 0.09
N LEU A 150 -5.76 -16.37 0.77
CA LEU A 150 -5.85 -16.08 2.20
C LEU A 150 -7.10 -15.26 2.56
N LEU A 151 -7.33 -14.14 1.85
CA LEU A 151 -8.49 -13.29 2.13
C LEU A 151 -9.81 -14.03 1.91
N SER A 152 -9.95 -14.75 0.78
CA SER A 152 -11.17 -15.51 0.49
C SER A 152 -11.43 -16.60 1.53
N GLU A 153 -10.40 -17.27 2.05
CA GLU A 153 -10.54 -18.26 3.11
C GLU A 153 -10.91 -17.62 4.47
N ILE A 154 -10.38 -16.44 4.78
CA ILE A 154 -10.76 -15.69 5.98
C ILE A 154 -12.24 -15.27 5.89
N ILE A 155 -12.67 -14.71 4.77
CA ILE A 155 -14.08 -14.32 4.55
C ILE A 155 -15.01 -15.54 4.68
N LYS A 156 -14.66 -16.69 4.08
CA LYS A 156 -15.43 -17.92 4.24
C LYS A 156 -15.54 -18.36 5.70
N ARG A 157 -14.46 -18.26 6.48
CA ARG A 157 -14.48 -18.60 7.92
C ARG A 157 -15.34 -17.63 8.72
N ILE A 158 -15.31 -16.33 8.42
CA ILE A 158 -16.19 -15.34 9.03
C ILE A 158 -17.66 -15.71 8.74
N MET A 159 -17.98 -16.00 7.46
CA MET A 159 -19.34 -16.41 7.06
C MET A 159 -19.79 -17.67 7.78
N ALA A 160 -18.91 -18.67 7.91
CA ALA A 160 -19.21 -19.89 8.67
C ALA A 160 -19.47 -19.60 10.15
N GLY A 161 -18.68 -18.72 10.77
CA GLY A 161 -18.87 -18.29 12.16
C GLY A 161 -20.17 -17.49 12.39
N LEU A 162 -20.70 -16.83 11.36
CA LEU A 162 -21.98 -16.14 11.38
C LEU A 162 -23.17 -17.06 11.02
N ASP A 163 -22.98 -18.38 10.97
CA ASP A 163 -23.99 -19.38 10.58
C ASP A 163 -24.57 -19.19 9.17
N ILE A 164 -23.86 -18.51 8.28
CA ILE A 164 -24.27 -18.26 6.90
C ILE A 164 -24.03 -19.51 6.00
N GLU A 165 -23.35 -20.53 6.53
CA GLU A 165 -22.98 -21.74 5.80
C GLU A 165 -23.62 -23.05 6.35
N ALA A 166 -24.77 -23.48 5.92
CA ALA A 166 -25.12 -24.91 5.85
C ALA A 166 -26.52 -25.17 5.27
N GLY A 167 -26.60 -25.98 4.21
CA GLY A 167 -27.83 -26.40 3.55
C GLY A 167 -28.20 -25.59 2.29
N ALA A 168 -29.10 -26.12 1.45
CA ALA A 168 -29.44 -25.54 0.15
C ALA A 168 -30.03 -24.10 0.22
N GLY A 169 -30.77 -23.79 1.28
CA GLY A 169 -31.27 -22.42 1.52
C GLY A 169 -30.17 -21.45 1.92
N ARG A 170 -29.12 -21.93 2.58
CA ARG A 170 -27.96 -21.12 3.00
C ARG A 170 -26.96 -20.83 1.87
N ARG A 171 -26.98 -21.62 0.82
CA ARG A 171 -26.20 -21.34 -0.40
C ARG A 171 -26.69 -20.04 -1.06
N LEU A 172 -28.02 -19.88 -1.17
CA LEU A 172 -28.64 -18.64 -1.66
C LEU A 172 -28.34 -17.42 -0.76
N MET A 173 -28.34 -17.60 0.58
CA MET A 173 -27.97 -16.53 1.50
C MET A 173 -26.50 -16.17 1.38
N ARG A 174 -25.59 -17.15 1.24
CA ARG A 174 -24.19 -16.91 0.98
C ARG A 174 -23.96 -16.14 -0.32
N ASP A 175 -24.60 -16.56 -1.38
CA ASP A 175 -24.48 -15.91 -2.69
C ASP A 175 -25.05 -14.47 -2.65
N ALA A 176 -26.17 -14.25 -1.94
CA ALA A 176 -26.72 -12.94 -1.71
C ALA A 176 -25.79 -12.06 -0.82
N PHE A 177 -25.16 -12.64 0.21
CA PHE A 177 -24.18 -11.96 1.03
C PHE A 177 -22.97 -11.55 0.20
N MET A 178 -22.40 -12.44 -0.60
CA MET A 178 -21.27 -12.11 -1.49
C MET A 178 -21.62 -11.01 -2.47
N LEU A 179 -22.85 -10.99 -3.01
CA LEU A 179 -23.32 -9.92 -3.89
C LEU A 179 -23.56 -8.59 -3.15
N SER A 180 -23.72 -8.60 -1.83
CA SER A 180 -23.87 -7.38 -1.03
C SER A 180 -22.54 -6.73 -0.64
N LEU A 181 -21.42 -7.47 -0.73
CA LEU A 181 -20.10 -6.93 -0.40
C LEU A 181 -19.70 -5.83 -1.37
N LEU A 182 -19.02 -4.84 -0.83
CA LEU A 182 -18.30 -3.83 -1.59
C LEU A 182 -16.84 -3.87 -1.14
N ASP A 183 -15.94 -4.16 -2.06
CA ASP A 183 -14.51 -4.09 -1.84
C ASP A 183 -14.00 -2.70 -2.24
N LEU A 184 -13.30 -2.06 -1.33
CA LEU A 184 -12.70 -0.76 -1.54
C LEU A 184 -11.17 -0.93 -1.59
N GLY A 185 -10.63 -1.10 -2.78
CA GLY A 185 -9.20 -1.08 -3.03
C GLY A 185 -8.66 0.34 -2.84
N ILE A 186 -7.91 0.56 -1.76
CA ILE A 186 -7.33 1.86 -1.45
C ILE A 186 -5.84 1.84 -1.74
N ASP A 187 -5.45 2.63 -2.74
CA ASP A 187 -4.08 2.79 -3.17
C ASP A 187 -3.90 4.15 -3.85
N VAL A 188 -2.78 4.83 -3.58
CA VAL A 188 -2.53 6.18 -4.09
C VAL A 188 -2.58 6.28 -5.62
N ALA A 189 -2.69 7.47 -6.14
CA ALA A 189 -2.82 7.74 -7.57
C ALA A 189 -1.77 8.74 -8.04
N HIS A 190 -1.32 8.62 -9.30
CA HIS A 190 -0.42 9.59 -9.89
C HIS A 190 -1.14 10.91 -10.14
N ALA A 191 -0.83 11.94 -9.37
CA ALA A 191 -1.29 13.30 -9.67
C ALA A 191 -0.74 13.80 -11.01
N THR A 192 -1.48 14.65 -11.70
CA THR A 192 -0.98 15.35 -12.87
C THR A 192 0.20 16.22 -12.47
N HIS A 193 1.38 15.89 -12.98
CA HIS A 193 2.61 16.62 -12.66
C HIS A 193 2.60 17.98 -13.34
N PRO A 194 2.79 19.10 -12.61
CA PRO A 194 2.65 20.44 -13.15
C PRO A 194 3.62 20.73 -14.32
N ASN A 195 4.80 20.13 -14.30
CA ASN A 195 5.81 20.32 -15.35
C ASN A 195 5.76 19.27 -16.48
N TYR A 196 4.92 18.24 -16.35
CA TYR A 196 4.79 17.13 -17.29
C TYR A 196 3.34 16.69 -17.46
N SER A 197 2.43 17.67 -17.58
CA SER A 197 0.98 17.44 -17.71
C SER A 197 0.62 16.56 -18.92
N GLU A 198 1.48 16.57 -19.95
CA GLU A 198 1.36 15.70 -21.13
C GLU A 198 1.51 14.21 -20.83
N LYS A 199 1.96 13.83 -19.63
CA LYS A 199 2.03 12.42 -19.17
C LYS A 199 0.68 11.93 -18.65
N SER A 200 -0.23 12.81 -18.29
CA SER A 200 -1.58 12.48 -17.84
C SER A 200 -2.57 12.43 -19.00
N ASP A 201 -3.73 11.81 -18.77
CA ASP A 201 -4.84 11.85 -19.72
C ASP A 201 -5.29 13.29 -19.92
N PRO A 202 -5.55 13.75 -21.16
CA PRO A 202 -5.85 15.16 -21.42
C PRO A 202 -7.22 15.62 -20.89
N THR A 203 -8.15 14.69 -20.62
CA THR A 203 -9.53 15.00 -20.22
C THR A 203 -9.85 14.59 -18.77
N ASN A 204 -9.08 13.68 -18.18
CA ASN A 204 -9.28 13.17 -16.82
C ASN A 204 -8.01 13.40 -15.97
N GLN A 205 -7.60 14.63 -15.88
CA GLN A 205 -6.45 15.04 -15.06
C GLN A 205 -6.86 15.12 -13.60
N ILE A 206 -6.17 14.36 -12.75
CA ILE A 206 -6.33 14.44 -11.30
C ILE A 206 -5.27 15.37 -10.70
N VAL A 207 -5.69 16.19 -9.77
CA VAL A 207 -4.85 17.24 -9.16
C VAL A 207 -4.89 17.09 -7.65
N MET A 208 -3.76 17.22 -6.98
CA MET A 208 -3.68 17.26 -5.51
C MET A 208 -4.56 18.41 -4.96
N GLY A 209 -5.18 18.20 -3.81
CA GLY A 209 -6.06 19.16 -3.14
C GLY A 209 -7.49 19.20 -3.69
N ARG A 210 -7.85 18.32 -4.63
CA ARG A 210 -9.18 18.25 -5.23
C ARG A 210 -9.97 16.99 -4.89
N GLY A 211 -9.50 16.23 -3.93
CA GLY A 211 -10.19 15.03 -3.44
C GLY A 211 -9.64 13.73 -4.01
N VAL A 212 -10.28 12.65 -3.64
CA VAL A 212 -9.86 11.27 -3.91
C VAL A 212 -10.04 10.93 -5.39
N ALA A 213 -9.10 10.23 -5.97
CA ALA A 213 -9.15 9.73 -7.33
C ALA A 213 -9.87 8.39 -7.39
N LEU A 214 -10.98 8.30 -8.13
CA LEU A 214 -11.66 7.06 -8.50
C LEU A 214 -11.03 6.55 -9.79
N LYS A 215 -10.32 5.43 -9.72
CA LYS A 215 -9.50 4.88 -10.81
C LYS A 215 -10.35 4.01 -11.75
N SER A 216 -10.17 4.15 -13.06
CA SER A 216 -10.83 3.34 -14.07
C SER A 216 -9.86 2.93 -15.18
N SER A 217 -10.00 1.73 -15.71
CA SER A 217 -9.15 1.21 -16.78
C SER A 217 -9.91 0.25 -17.69
N ALA A 218 -9.97 0.57 -18.97
CA ALA A 218 -10.56 -0.34 -19.97
C ALA A 218 -9.78 -1.66 -20.12
N SER A 219 -8.51 -1.68 -19.75
CA SER A 219 -7.65 -2.88 -19.76
C SER A 219 -7.63 -3.63 -18.42
N GLN A 220 -8.56 -3.32 -17.52
CA GLN A 220 -8.71 -3.96 -16.21
C GLN A 220 -7.42 -3.92 -15.34
N ARG A 221 -6.68 -2.83 -15.43
CA ARG A 221 -5.56 -2.57 -14.52
C ARG A 221 -6.02 -2.04 -13.17
N TYR A 222 -7.26 -1.58 -13.10
CA TYR A 222 -8.02 -1.21 -11.92
C TYR A 222 -9.31 -2.01 -11.93
N VAL A 223 -9.78 -2.42 -10.75
CA VAL A 223 -10.94 -3.30 -10.61
C VAL A 223 -12.28 -2.58 -10.82
N SER A 224 -12.28 -1.26 -10.76
CA SER A 224 -13.50 -0.45 -10.80
C SER A 224 -14.34 -0.71 -12.04
N ASP A 225 -15.63 -0.97 -11.82
CA ASP A 225 -16.67 -0.98 -12.83
C ASP A 225 -17.69 0.15 -12.64
N SER A 226 -18.69 0.23 -13.49
CA SER A 226 -19.71 1.28 -13.43
C SER A 226 -20.67 1.11 -12.25
N GLU A 227 -20.96 -0.13 -11.85
CA GLU A 227 -21.88 -0.43 -10.74
C GLU A 227 -21.27 -0.01 -9.40
N ALA A 228 -20.07 -0.50 -9.08
CA ALA A 228 -19.36 -0.14 -7.85
C ALA A 228 -19.02 1.36 -7.82
N SER A 229 -18.59 1.92 -8.94
CA SER A 229 -18.31 3.35 -9.06
C SER A 229 -19.55 4.22 -8.80
N ALA A 230 -20.75 3.78 -9.23
CA ALA A 230 -21.99 4.50 -8.98
C ALA A 230 -22.34 4.57 -7.49
N VAL A 231 -22.07 3.50 -6.73
CA VAL A 231 -22.25 3.49 -5.27
C VAL A 231 -21.36 4.54 -4.62
N ILE A 232 -20.06 4.55 -4.92
CA ILE A 232 -19.12 5.53 -4.39
C ILE A 232 -19.53 6.97 -4.77
N MET A 233 -19.95 7.19 -6.02
CA MET A 233 -20.40 8.51 -6.47
C MET A 233 -21.70 8.96 -5.78
N ALA A 234 -22.59 8.04 -5.44
CA ALA A 234 -23.79 8.35 -4.68
C ALA A 234 -23.45 8.71 -3.22
N LEU A 235 -22.60 7.93 -2.56
CA LEU A 235 -22.09 8.23 -1.21
C LEU A 235 -21.39 9.57 -1.15
N SER A 236 -20.51 9.83 -2.10
CA SER A 236 -19.74 11.10 -2.15
C SER A 236 -20.66 12.32 -2.29
N ARG A 237 -21.72 12.22 -3.08
CA ARG A 237 -22.70 13.31 -3.22
C ARG A 237 -23.50 13.54 -1.93
N ASN A 238 -23.90 12.45 -1.27
CA ASN A 238 -24.70 12.54 -0.05
C ASN A 238 -23.92 13.14 1.13
N GLN A 239 -22.61 12.93 1.15
CA GLN A 239 -21.73 13.39 2.24
C GLN A 239 -20.78 14.53 1.83
N GLU A 240 -20.98 15.12 0.64
CA GLU A 240 -20.18 16.23 0.11
C GLU A 240 -18.68 15.92 0.04
N ILE A 241 -18.33 14.65 -0.31
CA ILE A 241 -16.94 14.20 -0.46
C ILE A 241 -16.44 14.51 -1.86
N LYS A 242 -15.25 15.08 -1.94
CA LYS A 242 -14.62 15.44 -3.22
C LYS A 242 -14.02 14.22 -3.90
N ILE A 243 -14.51 13.86 -5.08
CA ILE A 243 -14.03 12.76 -5.91
C ILE A 243 -13.63 13.26 -7.30
N GLN A 244 -12.48 12.81 -7.78
CA GLN A 244 -11.99 13.01 -9.13
C GLN A 244 -12.03 11.68 -9.89
N ARG A 245 -12.22 11.70 -11.21
CA ARG A 245 -12.13 10.50 -12.04
C ARG A 245 -10.75 10.41 -12.69
N GLN A 246 -10.12 9.25 -12.58
CA GLN A 246 -8.83 8.95 -13.19
C GLN A 246 -8.97 7.89 -14.27
N VAL A 247 -8.33 8.15 -15.41
CA VAL A 247 -7.95 7.14 -16.39
C VAL A 247 -6.48 7.35 -16.75
N ASN A 248 -5.78 6.27 -17.08
CA ASN A 248 -4.41 6.39 -17.56
C ASN A 248 -4.38 6.92 -18.99
N ARG A 249 -3.39 7.75 -19.30
CA ARG A 249 -3.17 8.22 -20.67
C ARG A 249 -2.99 7.04 -21.61
N SER A 250 -3.69 7.05 -22.74
CA SER A 250 -3.55 6.04 -23.78
C SER A 250 -2.10 5.95 -24.29
N GLY A 251 -1.60 4.73 -24.46
CA GLY A 251 -0.22 4.49 -24.90
C GLY A 251 0.85 4.61 -23.81
N MET A 252 0.50 5.01 -22.60
CA MET A 252 1.38 4.96 -21.42
C MET A 252 1.11 3.68 -20.61
N ALA A 253 2.18 2.99 -20.23
CA ALA A 253 2.05 1.91 -19.25
C ALA A 253 1.74 2.53 -17.89
N GLY A 254 0.49 2.42 -17.45
CA GLY A 254 0.11 2.76 -16.08
C GLY A 254 0.47 1.62 -15.12
N GLY A 255 0.49 1.90 -13.82
CA GLY A 255 0.56 0.89 -12.77
C GLY A 255 -0.65 -0.06 -12.80
N GLN A 256 -0.60 -1.06 -11.98
CA GLN A 256 -1.70 -1.96 -11.65
C GLN A 256 -1.85 -1.97 -10.14
N THR A 257 -3.07 -1.97 -9.65
CA THR A 257 -3.37 -2.11 -8.22
C THR A 257 -3.58 -3.58 -7.86
N LEU A 258 -3.65 -3.86 -6.57
CA LEU A 258 -3.99 -5.20 -6.07
C LEU A 258 -5.45 -5.60 -6.35
N GLY A 259 -6.35 -4.63 -6.61
CA GLY A 259 -7.78 -4.88 -6.82
C GLY A 259 -8.10 -5.94 -7.88
N PRO A 260 -7.58 -5.85 -9.11
CA PRO A 260 -7.79 -6.88 -10.14
C PRO A 260 -7.25 -8.26 -9.75
N ILE A 261 -6.20 -8.32 -8.93
CA ILE A 261 -5.62 -9.58 -8.44
C ILE A 261 -6.55 -10.19 -7.38
N ALA A 262 -6.90 -9.41 -6.35
CA ALA A 262 -7.78 -9.87 -5.27
C ALA A 262 -9.16 -10.29 -5.78
N SER A 263 -9.73 -9.59 -6.77
CA SER A 263 -11.03 -9.90 -7.36
C SER A 263 -11.08 -11.27 -8.05
N SER A 264 -9.94 -11.82 -8.46
CA SER A 264 -9.85 -13.17 -9.02
C SER A 264 -10.13 -14.25 -7.97
N TYR A 265 -9.92 -13.95 -6.69
CA TYR A 265 -10.16 -14.85 -5.55
C TYR A 265 -11.43 -14.52 -4.78
N LEU A 266 -11.85 -13.26 -4.84
CA LEU A 266 -13.05 -12.75 -4.17
C LEU A 266 -13.88 -11.94 -5.18
N PRO A 267 -14.76 -12.59 -5.95
CA PRO A 267 -15.53 -11.95 -7.03
C PRO A 267 -16.72 -11.17 -6.47
N VAL A 268 -16.44 -10.00 -5.92
CA VAL A 268 -17.42 -9.06 -5.35
C VAL A 268 -17.35 -7.73 -6.11
N ARG A 269 -18.36 -6.86 -5.90
CA ARG A 269 -18.28 -5.49 -6.42
C ARG A 269 -17.09 -4.80 -5.82
N ALA A 270 -16.24 -4.24 -6.64
CA ALA A 270 -15.00 -3.63 -6.19
C ALA A 270 -14.69 -2.32 -6.92
N VAL A 271 -13.99 -1.43 -6.23
CA VAL A 271 -13.56 -0.16 -6.78
C VAL A 271 -12.17 0.19 -6.28
N ASP A 272 -11.32 0.68 -7.17
CA ASP A 272 -9.99 1.20 -6.83
C ASP A 272 -10.03 2.72 -6.74
N MET A 273 -9.53 3.24 -5.63
CA MET A 273 -9.42 4.67 -5.39
C MET A 273 -8.26 5.02 -4.47
N GLY A 274 -7.92 6.30 -4.38
CA GLY A 274 -6.90 6.78 -3.45
C GLY A 274 -6.56 8.24 -3.65
N ILE A 275 -5.70 8.78 -2.81
CA ILE A 275 -5.29 10.17 -2.93
C ILE A 275 -4.28 10.37 -4.07
N PRO A 276 -4.37 11.50 -4.80
CA PRO A 276 -3.37 11.84 -5.80
C PRO A 276 -2.08 12.33 -5.12
N ILE A 277 -0.94 11.75 -5.50
CA ILE A 277 0.38 12.15 -5.03
C ILE A 277 1.34 12.46 -6.17
N LEU A 278 2.39 13.20 -5.88
CA LEU A 278 3.54 13.40 -6.76
C LEU A 278 4.76 12.66 -6.20
N ALA A 279 5.73 12.41 -7.07
CA ALA A 279 6.98 11.73 -6.74
C ALA A 279 6.79 10.33 -6.10
N MET A 280 5.72 9.61 -6.47
CA MET A 280 5.47 8.23 -6.06
C MET A 280 6.72 7.37 -6.27
N HIS A 281 7.04 6.49 -5.29
CA HIS A 281 8.24 5.65 -5.25
C HIS A 281 9.57 6.41 -5.10
N SER A 282 9.54 7.69 -4.82
CA SER A 282 10.73 8.47 -4.46
C SER A 282 11.06 8.33 -2.97
N ALA A 283 12.27 8.72 -2.57
CA ALA A 283 12.66 8.73 -1.15
C ALA A 283 11.75 9.64 -0.30
N VAL A 284 11.19 10.69 -0.89
CA VAL A 284 10.18 11.56 -0.30
C VAL A 284 9.11 11.81 -1.36
N GLU A 285 7.87 11.57 -1.01
CA GLU A 285 6.69 11.75 -1.84
C GLU A 285 5.90 12.97 -1.37
N LEU A 286 5.02 13.48 -2.21
CA LEU A 286 4.25 14.69 -1.94
C LEU A 286 2.75 14.44 -2.13
N GLY A 287 1.96 14.70 -1.11
CA GLY A 287 0.51 14.60 -1.10
C GLY A 287 -0.18 15.85 -0.54
N SER A 288 -1.51 15.81 -0.44
CA SER A 288 -2.32 16.88 0.15
C SER A 288 -3.03 16.40 1.42
N ALA A 289 -2.98 17.21 2.47
CA ALA A 289 -3.71 16.96 3.72
C ALA A 289 -5.24 16.97 3.50
N GLU A 290 -5.72 17.82 2.60
CA GLU A 290 -7.15 17.88 2.24
C GLU A 290 -7.60 16.57 1.56
N ASP A 291 -6.81 16.01 0.64
CA ASP A 291 -7.15 14.77 -0.04
C ASP A 291 -7.17 13.59 0.95
N TYR A 292 -6.26 13.57 1.92
CA TYR A 292 -6.26 12.58 2.99
C TYR A 292 -7.55 12.67 3.83
N ALA A 293 -7.98 13.87 4.20
CA ALA A 293 -9.23 14.07 4.93
C ALA A 293 -10.46 13.61 4.12
N GLN A 294 -10.44 13.77 2.79
CA GLN A 294 -11.51 13.26 1.93
C GLN A 294 -11.47 11.71 1.85
N LEU A 295 -10.28 11.10 1.89
CA LEU A 295 -10.13 9.65 1.93
C LEU A 295 -10.70 9.06 3.23
N GLU A 296 -10.41 9.64 4.40
CA GLU A 296 -11.01 9.21 5.66
C GLU A 296 -12.54 9.28 5.61
N LYS A 297 -13.10 10.36 5.07
CA LYS A 297 -14.56 10.51 4.95
C LYS A 297 -15.20 9.43 4.08
N ILE A 298 -14.61 9.08 2.94
CA ILE A 298 -15.20 8.05 2.08
C ILE A 298 -15.05 6.66 2.69
N CYS A 299 -13.94 6.36 3.41
CA CYS A 299 -13.80 5.13 4.17
C CYS A 299 -14.88 5.00 5.24
N GLY A 300 -15.13 6.08 6.02
CA GLY A 300 -16.20 6.13 7.01
C GLY A 300 -17.58 5.91 6.40
N ALA A 301 -17.88 6.61 5.31
CA ALA A 301 -19.13 6.45 4.60
C ALA A 301 -19.41 5.02 4.13
N VAL A 302 -18.35 4.29 3.71
CA VAL A 302 -18.46 2.89 3.32
C VAL A 302 -18.65 1.97 4.53
N PHE A 303 -17.98 2.24 5.66
CA PHE A 303 -18.12 1.42 6.87
C PHE A 303 -19.46 1.59 7.57
N GLU A 304 -20.17 2.71 7.35
CA GLU A 304 -21.52 2.97 7.87
C GLU A 304 -22.64 2.38 6.99
N MET A 305 -22.32 1.86 5.79
CA MET A 305 -23.33 1.24 4.90
C MET A 305 -23.95 -0.02 5.50
#